data_11ce3c530ad37ca14f2d5c7700e25549
#
_entry.id   11ce3c530ad37ca14f2d5c7700e25549
#
_cell.length_a   1.000
_cell.length_b   1.000
_cell.length_c   1.000
_cell.angle_alpha   90.00
_cell.angle_beta   90.00
_cell.angle_gamma   90.00
#
_symmetry.space_group_name_H-M   'P 1'
#
loop_
_entity.id
_entity.type
_entity.pdbx_description
1 polymer ?
#
loop_
_entity_poly.entity_id
_entity_poly.type
_entity_poly.pdbx_seq_one_letter_code
_entity_poly.pdbx_strand_id
1 'polypeptide(L)'
;MRTSLFFSASSALVSILSVSSVAQPQDSTATDRPWYDRLSIRGYAQLRYNRLLETNEQLKCPTCDRSIGENGGFFLRRARLAITAQVNDRVSISIQPDFASEVGGRENTLVLRHYYADVYLDSAKTFRARVGQSEVPTGFEALQSSSRRAPLDRADAMESSAPGEQDLGVFFFWTPAIARRRFRDLASTRYKGTADYGTVSLGVYNGQGGNRAEMNDVPHVIARVAYPFRLGSKFVEANAYAFTGTYTIATTQRATGVGGADDFDDRRLGGSLVLFPQPLGLQAEWTTGRGPEYDASTNTIADRPLRGGYAMMSYEWLGRHTRRIVAYARAQYFHGAFKTDPDARSSVVHEYEPGVEWNVVDGFELTAAYAISDRFYRDSASPDNHQKGRFLRLQAQFSF
;
A
#
# COMPACT_ATOMS: atom_id res chain seq x y z
N MET A 1 -28.00 51.58 31.77
CA MET A 1 -28.15 50.37 32.55
C MET A 1 -27.11 49.37 32.05
N ARG A 2 -26.07 49.14 32.82
CA ARG A 2 -25.00 48.15 32.57
C ARG A 2 -25.40 46.85 33.22
N THR A 3 -25.32 45.72 32.54
CA THR A 3 -25.40 44.39 33.13
C THR A 3 -24.21 43.59 32.64
N SER A 4 -23.28 43.33 33.53
CA SER A 4 -22.12 42.49 33.40
C SER A 4 -22.51 41.03 33.68
N LEU A 5 -22.13 40.10 32.77
CA LEU A 5 -22.22 38.68 32.99
C LEU A 5 -20.85 38.12 33.34
N PHE A 6 -20.74 37.59 34.54
CA PHE A 6 -19.59 36.84 35.06
C PHE A 6 -19.61 35.41 34.51
N PHE A 7 -18.53 35.00 33.89
CA PHE A 7 -18.25 33.58 33.60
C PHE A 7 -17.46 32.98 34.78
N SER A 8 -18.03 32.02 35.46
CA SER A 8 -17.40 31.23 36.49
C SER A 8 -16.68 30.02 35.84
N ALA A 9 -15.35 29.95 35.99
CA ALA A 9 -14.56 28.81 35.60
C ALA A 9 -14.54 27.78 36.75
N SER A 10 -15.14 26.61 36.50
CA SER A 10 -15.06 25.48 37.43
C SER A 10 -13.79 24.68 37.20
N SER A 11 -12.86 24.75 38.13
CA SER A 11 -11.65 23.92 38.17
C SER A 11 -12.00 22.53 38.66
N ALA A 12 -11.90 21.51 37.84
CA ALA A 12 -12.00 20.12 38.25
C ALA A 12 -10.64 19.65 38.80
N LEU A 13 -10.57 19.43 40.12
CA LEU A 13 -9.44 18.75 40.78
C LEU A 13 -9.48 17.25 40.44
N VAL A 14 -8.47 16.79 39.72
CA VAL A 14 -8.20 15.35 39.56
C VAL A 14 -7.41 14.87 40.79
N SER A 15 -8.03 14.12 41.66
CA SER A 15 -7.38 13.46 42.79
C SER A 15 -6.61 12.24 42.32
N ILE A 16 -5.28 12.30 42.35
CA ILE A 16 -4.39 11.16 42.09
C ILE A 16 -4.35 10.31 43.37
N LEU A 17 -4.98 9.13 43.34
CA LEU A 17 -4.83 8.10 44.37
C LEU A 17 -3.44 7.45 44.22
N SER A 18 -2.54 7.75 45.13
CA SER A 18 -1.25 7.08 45.31
C SER A 18 -1.45 5.71 45.93
N VAL A 19 -1.35 4.66 45.12
CA VAL A 19 -1.24 3.28 45.60
C VAL A 19 0.22 3.02 45.95
N SER A 20 0.56 2.96 47.20
CA SER A 20 1.89 2.54 47.69
C SER A 20 2.00 1.03 47.54
N SER A 21 2.70 0.56 46.49
CA SER A 21 3.11 -0.83 46.37
C SER A 21 4.43 -1.06 47.10
N VAL A 22 4.39 -2.01 48.05
CA VAL A 22 5.58 -2.53 48.73
C VAL A 22 6.47 -3.20 47.69
N ALA A 23 7.65 -2.64 47.51
CA ALA A 23 8.68 -3.18 46.60
C ALA A 23 9.28 -4.47 47.18
N GLN A 24 9.09 -5.60 46.51
CA GLN A 24 9.96 -6.76 46.67
C GLN A 24 11.28 -6.51 45.89
N PRO A 25 12.43 -6.89 46.42
CA PRO A 25 13.68 -6.75 45.67
C PRO A 25 13.69 -7.77 44.51
N GLN A 26 13.54 -7.30 43.30
CA GLN A 26 13.82 -8.07 42.09
C GLN A 26 15.32 -7.99 41.78
N ASP A 27 15.92 -9.15 41.62
CA ASP A 27 17.27 -9.32 41.12
C ASP A 27 17.41 -8.65 39.72
N SER A 28 18.03 -7.49 39.68
CA SER A 28 18.17 -6.66 38.45
C SER A 28 19.46 -6.99 37.73
N THR A 29 19.42 -7.95 36.80
CA THR A 29 20.45 -8.12 35.76
C THR A 29 19.94 -7.98 34.33
N ALA A 30 18.71 -7.50 34.13
CA ALA A 30 18.26 -6.95 32.86
C ALA A 30 18.44 -5.43 32.93
N THR A 31 19.38 -4.89 32.16
CA THR A 31 19.50 -3.43 31.96
C THR A 31 18.14 -2.89 31.55
N ASP A 32 17.47 -2.19 32.47
CA ASP A 32 16.17 -1.57 32.24
C ASP A 32 16.34 -0.44 31.21
N ARG A 33 16.22 -0.81 29.93
CA ARG A 33 16.22 0.20 28.86
C ARG A 33 14.99 1.07 29.08
N PRO A 34 15.13 2.41 29.01
CA PRO A 34 13.99 3.31 29.09
C PRO A 34 12.89 2.89 28.10
N TRP A 35 11.63 3.05 28.48
CA TRP A 35 10.51 2.60 27.65
C TRP A 35 10.50 3.22 26.25
N TYR A 36 11.04 4.43 26.09
CA TYR A 36 11.16 5.11 24.79
C TYR A 36 12.18 4.47 23.85
N ASP A 37 13.18 3.72 24.33
CA ASP A 37 14.12 2.94 23.50
C ASP A 37 13.43 1.76 22.81
N ARG A 38 12.22 1.42 23.26
CA ARG A 38 11.37 0.39 22.66
C ARG A 38 10.45 0.94 21.57
N LEU A 39 10.44 2.27 21.36
CA LEU A 39 9.65 2.93 20.33
C LEU A 39 10.52 3.29 19.14
N SER A 40 10.02 3.02 17.95
CA SER A 40 10.56 3.53 16.68
C SER A 40 9.49 4.37 16.01
N ILE A 41 9.81 5.62 15.76
CA ILE A 41 8.93 6.56 15.06
C ILE A 41 9.63 6.93 13.76
N ARG A 42 8.95 6.76 12.65
CA ARG A 42 9.39 7.14 11.31
C ARG A 42 8.23 7.75 10.57
N GLY A 43 8.50 8.64 9.65
CA GLY A 43 7.45 9.26 8.88
C GLY A 43 7.91 9.72 7.52
N TYR A 44 6.93 10.01 6.65
CA TYR A 44 7.17 10.66 5.38
C TYR A 44 5.94 11.44 4.92
N ALA A 45 6.19 12.49 4.15
CA ALA A 45 5.16 13.24 3.44
C ALA A 45 5.52 13.33 1.96
N GLN A 46 4.52 13.22 1.09
CA GLN A 46 4.63 13.34 -0.35
C GLN A 46 3.73 14.48 -0.84
N LEU A 47 4.36 15.58 -1.26
CA LEU A 47 3.71 16.68 -1.97
C LEU A 47 3.82 16.39 -3.46
N ARG A 48 2.70 16.44 -4.17
CA ARG A 48 2.63 16.10 -5.59
C ARG A 48 2.03 17.22 -6.42
N TYR A 49 2.49 17.34 -7.66
CA TYR A 49 1.92 18.20 -8.68
C TYR A 49 1.69 17.37 -9.93
N ASN A 50 0.48 17.41 -10.45
CA ASN A 50 0.11 16.77 -11.71
C ASN A 50 -0.33 17.80 -12.74
N ARG A 51 0.03 17.58 -13.98
CA ARG A 51 -0.38 18.41 -15.12
C ARG A 51 -0.74 17.51 -16.29
N LEU A 52 -2.00 17.58 -16.71
CA LEU A 52 -2.41 17.04 -17.98
C LEU A 52 -1.82 17.91 -19.10
N LEU A 53 -1.16 17.28 -20.08
CA LEU A 53 -0.48 17.98 -21.18
C LEU A 53 -1.30 18.03 -22.47
N GLU A 54 -2.42 17.33 -22.49
CA GLU A 54 -3.36 17.28 -23.61
C GLU A 54 -4.76 17.67 -23.15
N THR A 55 -5.61 18.02 -24.12
CA THR A 55 -6.97 18.54 -23.89
C THR A 55 -8.01 17.46 -23.57
N ASN A 56 -7.60 16.23 -23.26
CA ASN A 56 -8.52 15.19 -22.82
C ASN A 56 -8.85 15.34 -21.33
N GLU A 57 -9.79 16.20 -21.04
CA GLU A 57 -10.26 16.49 -19.67
C GLU A 57 -10.88 15.28 -18.95
N GLN A 58 -11.26 14.25 -19.71
CA GLN A 58 -11.85 13.02 -19.16
C GLN A 58 -10.80 12.02 -18.70
N LEU A 59 -9.50 12.23 -18.98
CA LEU A 59 -8.46 11.34 -18.53
C LEU A 59 -8.41 11.31 -17.01
N LYS A 60 -8.72 10.16 -16.46
CA LYS A 60 -8.66 9.87 -15.02
C LYS A 60 -7.77 8.64 -14.79
N CYS A 61 -7.10 8.63 -13.68
CA CYS A 61 -6.36 7.47 -13.22
C CYS A 61 -6.71 7.24 -11.75
N PRO A 62 -7.65 6.34 -11.43
CA PRO A 62 -8.10 6.11 -10.05
C PRO A 62 -6.97 5.73 -9.09
N THR A 63 -5.94 5.04 -9.58
CA THR A 63 -4.78 4.64 -8.79
C THR A 63 -3.73 5.73 -8.65
N CYS A 64 -3.72 6.71 -9.56
CA CYS A 64 -2.68 7.71 -9.63
C CYS A 64 -2.91 8.86 -8.67
N ASP A 65 -3.97 9.62 -8.92
CA ASP A 65 -4.13 10.90 -8.24
C ASP A 65 -5.50 11.52 -8.41
N ARG A 66 -5.88 12.34 -7.43
CA ARG A 66 -7.09 13.13 -7.41
C ARG A 66 -7.08 14.33 -8.33
N SER A 67 -5.91 14.79 -8.75
CA SER A 67 -5.72 16.02 -9.52
C SER A 67 -5.28 15.78 -10.97
N ILE A 68 -5.64 14.64 -11.56
CA ILE A 68 -5.55 14.43 -13.00
C ILE A 68 -6.88 14.78 -13.64
N GLY A 69 -6.85 15.52 -14.74
CA GLY A 69 -8.02 16.07 -15.44
C GLY A 69 -8.12 17.59 -15.29
N GLU A 70 -9.31 18.12 -15.10
CA GLU A 70 -9.59 19.57 -15.06
C GLU A 70 -8.89 20.32 -13.92
N ASN A 71 -8.64 19.65 -12.80
CA ASN A 71 -8.18 20.27 -11.55
C ASN A 71 -6.70 19.97 -11.25
N GLY A 72 -5.83 20.03 -12.24
CA GLY A 72 -4.39 19.84 -12.03
C GLY A 72 -3.82 20.87 -11.07
N GLY A 73 -2.93 20.44 -10.15
CA GLY A 73 -2.34 21.33 -9.15
C GLY A 73 -1.50 20.60 -8.11
N PHE A 74 -1.17 21.31 -7.05
CA PHE A 74 -0.47 20.76 -5.89
C PHE A 74 -1.46 20.12 -4.90
N PHE A 75 -1.07 18.97 -4.34
CA PHE A 75 -1.82 18.32 -3.28
C PHE A 75 -0.92 17.45 -2.42
N LEU A 76 -1.36 17.19 -1.20
CA LEU A 76 -0.71 16.25 -0.29
C LEU A 76 -1.16 14.83 -0.64
N ARG A 77 -0.25 14.04 -1.23
CA ARG A 77 -0.58 12.67 -1.66
C ARG A 77 -0.57 11.69 -0.51
N ARG A 78 0.41 11.82 0.39
CA ARG A 78 0.57 10.99 1.60
C ARG A 78 1.23 11.79 2.71
N ALA A 79 0.78 11.56 3.93
CA ALA A 79 1.42 12.04 5.15
C ALA A 79 1.30 10.95 6.21
N ARG A 80 2.32 10.11 6.32
CA ARG A 80 2.29 8.89 7.14
C ARG A 80 3.26 8.95 8.29
N LEU A 81 2.78 8.50 9.44
CA LEU A 81 3.59 8.29 10.63
C LEU A 81 3.54 6.81 10.99
N ALA A 82 4.68 6.15 11.04
CA ALA A 82 4.80 4.74 11.45
C ALA A 82 5.38 4.67 12.86
N ILE A 83 4.61 4.17 13.79
CA ILE A 83 4.99 3.97 15.19
C ILE A 83 5.06 2.47 15.42
N THR A 84 6.22 1.98 15.84
CA THR A 84 6.41 0.57 16.22
C THR A 84 6.91 0.50 17.65
N ALA A 85 6.21 -0.26 18.50
CA ALA A 85 6.56 -0.50 19.89
C ALA A 85 6.98 -1.95 20.07
N GLN A 86 8.20 -2.17 20.59
CA GLN A 86 8.65 -3.49 21.04
C GLN A 86 8.16 -3.72 22.47
N VAL A 87 7.08 -4.47 22.65
CA VAL A 87 6.47 -4.74 23.97
C VAL A 87 7.40 -5.63 24.80
N ASN A 88 7.91 -6.71 24.19
CA ASN A 88 8.90 -7.61 24.75
C ASN A 88 9.67 -8.30 23.62
N ASP A 89 10.53 -9.26 23.91
CA ASP A 89 11.38 -9.93 22.91
C ASP A 89 10.58 -10.67 21.81
N ARG A 90 9.32 -11.00 22.10
CA ARG A 90 8.46 -11.77 21.20
C ARG A 90 7.28 -10.99 20.62
N VAL A 91 6.92 -9.83 21.17
CA VAL A 91 5.72 -9.08 20.76
C VAL A 91 6.12 -7.67 20.35
N SER A 92 5.70 -7.27 19.17
CA SER A 92 5.75 -5.88 18.72
C SER A 92 4.39 -5.43 18.18
N ILE A 93 4.09 -4.15 18.36
CA ILE A 93 2.86 -3.51 17.86
C ILE A 93 3.25 -2.45 16.86
N SER A 94 2.52 -2.35 15.76
CA SER A 94 2.70 -1.32 14.75
C SER A 94 1.40 -0.58 14.49
N ILE A 95 1.48 0.75 14.49
CA ILE A 95 0.36 1.65 14.18
C ILE A 95 0.84 2.63 13.12
N GLN A 96 0.06 2.80 12.04
CA GLN A 96 0.39 3.73 10.97
C GLN A 96 -0.84 4.56 10.54
N PRO A 97 -1.03 5.78 11.10
CA PRO A 97 -1.95 6.76 10.57
C PRO A 97 -1.44 7.36 9.25
N ASP A 98 -2.37 7.66 8.34
CA ASP A 98 -2.18 8.46 7.13
C ASP A 98 -3.10 9.68 7.19
N PHE A 99 -2.51 10.87 7.19
CA PHE A 99 -3.21 12.15 7.34
C PHE A 99 -3.63 12.77 6.00
N ALA A 100 -3.30 12.15 4.88
CA ALA A 100 -3.59 12.65 3.54
C ALA A 100 -4.62 11.80 2.79
N SER A 101 -5.44 11.06 3.50
CA SER A 101 -6.51 10.25 2.90
C SER A 101 -7.71 11.11 2.53
N GLU A 102 -8.47 10.67 1.54
CA GLU A 102 -9.77 11.22 1.20
C GLU A 102 -10.87 10.29 1.68
N VAL A 103 -11.85 10.82 2.39
CA VAL A 103 -13.01 10.08 2.88
C VAL A 103 -14.26 10.93 2.68
N GLY A 104 -15.24 10.41 1.91
CA GLY A 104 -16.51 11.08 1.67
C GLY A 104 -16.36 12.48 1.06
N GLY A 105 -15.42 12.66 0.13
CA GLY A 105 -15.15 13.93 -0.53
C GLY A 105 -14.39 14.95 0.31
N ARG A 106 -13.95 14.58 1.52
CA ARG A 106 -13.08 15.43 2.37
C ARG A 106 -11.63 15.00 2.23
N GLU A 107 -10.80 15.92 1.81
CA GLU A 107 -9.35 15.72 1.73
C GLU A 107 -8.66 15.84 3.11
N ASN A 108 -7.44 15.30 3.18
CA ASN A 108 -6.58 15.34 4.38
C ASN A 108 -7.27 14.78 5.63
N THR A 109 -8.03 13.71 5.44
CA THR A 109 -8.68 12.97 6.52
C THR A 109 -7.73 11.91 7.08
N LEU A 110 -7.72 11.75 8.41
CA LEU A 110 -6.98 10.70 9.07
C LEU A 110 -7.62 9.34 8.80
N VAL A 111 -6.81 8.41 8.29
CA VAL A 111 -7.18 6.98 8.16
C VAL A 111 -6.09 6.13 8.79
N LEU A 112 -6.48 5.13 9.54
CA LEU A 112 -5.55 4.18 10.15
C LEU A 112 -5.22 3.08 9.13
N ARG A 113 -3.98 3.10 8.62
CA ARG A 113 -3.53 2.13 7.61
C ARG A 113 -3.12 0.81 8.25
N HIS A 114 -2.25 0.85 9.25
CA HIS A 114 -1.83 -0.33 10.01
C HIS A 114 -2.20 -0.20 11.47
N TYR A 115 -2.64 -1.29 12.04
CA TYR A 115 -2.74 -1.53 13.48
C TYR A 115 -2.73 -3.04 13.72
N TYR A 116 -1.54 -3.55 13.92
CA TYR A 116 -1.34 -4.98 14.12
C TYR A 116 -0.32 -5.29 15.21
N ALA A 117 -0.39 -6.51 15.71
CA ALA A 117 0.65 -7.09 16.54
C ALA A 117 1.34 -8.22 15.81
N ASP A 118 2.68 -8.22 15.86
CA ASP A 118 3.52 -9.36 15.49
C ASP A 118 3.92 -10.14 16.73
N VAL A 119 3.67 -11.46 16.72
CA VAL A 119 4.04 -12.40 17.79
C VAL A 119 5.03 -13.41 17.22
N TYR A 120 6.26 -13.39 17.74
CA TYR A 120 7.30 -14.34 17.38
C TYR A 120 7.14 -15.62 18.19
N LEU A 121 6.94 -16.75 17.54
CA LEU A 121 6.62 -18.04 18.17
C LEU A 121 7.86 -18.74 18.69
N ASP A 122 9.04 -18.37 18.19
CA ASP A 122 10.33 -18.90 18.61
C ASP A 122 11.35 -17.78 18.93
N SER A 123 12.38 -18.09 19.73
CA SER A 123 13.42 -17.14 20.10
C SER A 123 14.31 -16.73 18.91
N ALA A 124 14.46 -17.60 17.92
CA ALA A 124 15.17 -17.31 16.68
C ALA A 124 14.38 -16.40 15.74
N LYS A 125 13.13 -16.06 16.08
CA LYS A 125 12.21 -15.24 15.28
C LYS A 125 11.98 -15.79 13.85
N THR A 126 12.00 -17.12 13.72
CA THR A 126 11.81 -17.81 12.44
C THR A 126 10.36 -17.89 12.06
N PHE A 127 9.49 -18.07 13.05
CA PHE A 127 8.04 -18.11 12.90
C PHE A 127 7.40 -16.91 13.56
N ARG A 128 6.51 -16.25 12.83
CA ARG A 128 5.78 -15.07 13.28
C ARG A 128 4.30 -15.18 12.91
N ALA A 129 3.44 -14.88 13.86
CA ALA A 129 2.03 -14.62 13.63
C ALA A 129 1.78 -13.10 13.68
N ARG A 130 1.03 -12.57 12.72
CA ARG A 130 0.55 -11.18 12.70
C ARG A 130 -0.96 -11.19 12.82
N VAL A 131 -1.50 -10.35 13.72
CA VAL A 131 -2.94 -10.22 13.95
C VAL A 131 -3.30 -8.74 13.87
N GLY A 132 -4.29 -8.40 13.08
CA GLY A 132 -4.77 -7.02 12.89
C GLY A 132 -4.80 -6.59 11.44
N GLN A 133 -4.95 -5.28 11.20
CA GLN A 133 -4.95 -4.72 9.86
C GLN A 133 -3.52 -4.45 9.41
N SER A 134 -3.12 -5.11 8.34
CA SER A 134 -1.79 -4.96 7.72
C SER A 134 -1.86 -5.22 6.22
N GLU A 135 -0.73 -5.07 5.53
CA GLU A 135 -0.64 -5.48 4.13
C GLU A 135 -0.96 -6.97 3.99
N VAL A 136 -1.83 -7.28 3.03
CA VAL A 136 -2.05 -8.64 2.56
C VAL A 136 -0.82 -9.08 1.78
N PRO A 137 -0.17 -10.22 2.11
CA PRO A 137 1.11 -10.61 1.53
C PRO A 137 0.96 -11.13 0.07
N THR A 138 0.61 -10.25 -0.85
CA THR A 138 0.52 -10.50 -2.29
C THR A 138 1.87 -10.32 -3.00
N GLY A 139 1.90 -9.54 -4.08
CA GLY A 139 3.07 -9.32 -4.91
C GLY A 139 4.10 -8.35 -4.34
N PHE A 140 5.19 -8.18 -5.07
CA PHE A 140 6.30 -7.31 -4.66
C PHE A 140 5.86 -5.84 -4.56
N GLU A 141 5.22 -5.30 -5.59
CA GLU A 141 4.86 -3.88 -5.63
C GLU A 141 3.80 -3.52 -4.58
N ALA A 142 2.88 -4.45 -4.27
CA ALA A 142 1.90 -4.27 -3.21
C ALA A 142 2.55 -4.13 -1.83
N LEU A 143 3.59 -4.92 -1.56
CA LEU A 143 4.32 -4.93 -0.28
C LEU A 143 5.43 -3.88 -0.18
N GLN A 144 5.82 -3.27 -1.29
CA GLN A 144 6.80 -2.20 -1.31
C GLN A 144 6.19 -0.90 -0.77
N SER A 145 6.82 -0.31 0.23
CA SER A 145 6.36 0.98 0.78
C SER A 145 6.26 2.05 -0.30
N SER A 146 5.23 2.88 -0.23
CA SER A 146 5.04 4.00 -1.15
C SER A 146 6.18 5.02 -1.11
N SER A 147 6.93 5.12 0.00
CA SER A 147 8.13 5.95 0.10
C SER A 147 9.36 5.33 -0.58
N ARG A 148 9.23 4.14 -1.13
CA ARG A 148 10.35 3.37 -1.70
C ARG A 148 10.17 2.99 -3.15
N ARG A 149 9.02 3.26 -3.75
CA ARG A 149 8.81 3.02 -5.16
C ARG A 149 9.42 4.12 -6.01
N ALA A 150 10.07 3.77 -7.12
CA ALA A 150 10.48 4.74 -8.12
C ALA A 150 9.27 5.26 -8.92
N PRO A 151 8.34 4.43 -9.43
CA PRO A 151 7.06 4.91 -9.95
C PRO A 151 6.21 5.52 -8.84
N LEU A 152 5.53 6.60 -9.16
CA LEU A 152 4.74 7.36 -8.19
C LEU A 152 3.55 6.58 -7.62
N ASP A 153 2.96 5.70 -8.43
CA ASP A 153 1.86 4.83 -8.01
C ASP A 153 2.06 3.40 -8.50
N ARG A 154 1.29 2.47 -7.94
CA ARG A 154 1.30 1.07 -8.34
C ARG A 154 0.71 0.89 -9.72
N ALA A 155 1.10 -0.20 -10.37
CA ALA A 155 0.43 -0.67 -11.57
C ALA A 155 -1.02 -1.07 -11.24
N ASP A 156 -1.93 -0.76 -12.16
CA ASP A 156 -3.38 -0.98 -11.97
C ASP A 156 -3.71 -2.43 -11.61
N ALA A 157 -3.04 -3.40 -12.25
CA ALA A 157 -3.24 -4.81 -11.95
C ALA A 157 -2.88 -5.18 -10.51
N MET A 158 -1.84 -4.56 -9.95
CA MET A 158 -1.40 -4.81 -8.58
C MET A 158 -2.32 -4.14 -7.56
N GLU A 159 -2.71 -2.89 -7.82
CA GLU A 159 -3.65 -2.17 -6.96
C GLU A 159 -5.03 -2.84 -6.92
N SER A 160 -5.50 -3.41 -8.05
CA SER A 160 -6.80 -4.10 -8.13
C SER A 160 -6.87 -5.40 -7.31
N SER A 161 -5.73 -6.00 -6.94
CA SER A 161 -5.71 -7.31 -6.26
C SER A 161 -6.03 -7.21 -4.76
N ALA A 162 -5.50 -6.21 -4.08
CA ALA A 162 -5.76 -5.93 -2.67
C ALA A 162 -5.94 -4.43 -2.50
N PRO A 163 -7.16 -3.90 -2.70
CA PRO A 163 -7.44 -2.48 -2.70
C PRO A 163 -6.99 -1.82 -1.39
N GLY A 164 -6.22 -0.75 -1.53
CA GLY A 164 -5.59 -0.10 -0.39
C GLY A 164 -4.47 -0.92 0.27
N GLU A 165 -4.15 -2.12 -0.24
CA GLU A 165 -3.05 -3.00 0.18
C GLU A 165 -3.26 -3.69 1.52
N GLN A 166 -4.21 -3.27 2.33
CA GLN A 166 -4.40 -3.75 3.70
C GLN A 166 -5.75 -4.42 3.88
N ASP A 167 -5.76 -5.36 4.83
CA ASP A 167 -7.00 -5.92 5.35
C ASP A 167 -6.82 -6.40 6.79
N LEU A 168 -7.94 -6.63 7.47
CA LEU A 168 -7.98 -7.20 8.80
C LEU A 168 -7.91 -8.71 8.73
N GLY A 169 -6.90 -9.31 9.40
CA GLY A 169 -6.72 -10.76 9.34
C GLY A 169 -5.67 -11.30 10.30
N VAL A 170 -5.37 -12.56 10.08
CA VAL A 170 -4.31 -13.30 10.76
C VAL A 170 -3.39 -13.89 9.70
N PHE A 171 -2.09 -13.57 9.81
CA PHE A 171 -1.08 -14.01 8.87
C PHE A 171 0.06 -14.72 9.59
N PHE A 172 0.50 -15.84 9.03
CA PHE A 172 1.65 -16.61 9.51
C PHE A 172 2.81 -16.48 8.54
N PHE A 173 4.00 -16.23 9.06
CA PHE A 173 5.22 -16.06 8.30
C PHE A 173 6.29 -17.03 8.79
N TRP A 174 6.90 -17.73 7.86
CA TRP A 174 8.13 -18.47 8.08
C TRP A 174 9.28 -17.80 7.34
N THR A 175 10.29 -17.36 8.08
CA THR A 175 11.46 -16.68 7.49
C THR A 175 12.75 -17.23 8.08
N PRO A 176 13.49 -18.09 7.35
CA PRO A 176 14.82 -18.53 7.76
C PRO A 176 15.76 -17.34 8.01
N ALA A 177 16.67 -17.47 8.96
CA ALA A 177 17.56 -16.37 9.40
C ALA A 177 18.34 -15.72 8.25
N ILE A 178 18.74 -16.50 7.25
CA ILE A 178 19.45 -16.00 6.05
C ILE A 178 18.56 -15.13 5.18
N ALA A 179 17.32 -15.56 4.92
CA ALA A 179 16.35 -14.80 4.14
C ALA A 179 15.96 -13.51 4.88
N ARG A 180 15.72 -13.58 6.19
CA ARG A 180 15.39 -12.43 7.02
C ARG A 180 16.48 -11.35 7.01
N ARG A 181 17.76 -11.74 7.08
CA ARG A 181 18.88 -10.78 6.94
C ARG A 181 18.84 -10.12 5.57
N ARG A 182 18.66 -10.89 4.50
CA ARG A 182 18.61 -10.35 3.12
C ARG A 182 17.40 -9.42 2.90
N PHE A 183 16.20 -9.78 3.36
CA PHE A 183 15.05 -8.89 3.30
C PHE A 183 15.29 -7.58 4.06
N ARG A 184 15.88 -7.66 5.25
CA ARG A 184 16.23 -6.46 6.02
C ARG A 184 17.26 -5.60 5.29
N ASP A 185 18.31 -6.21 4.73
CA ASP A 185 19.33 -5.49 3.97
C ASP A 185 18.72 -4.80 2.74
N LEU A 186 17.84 -5.48 1.99
CA LEU A 186 17.12 -4.92 0.86
C LEU A 186 16.16 -3.79 1.27
N ALA A 187 15.52 -3.93 2.42
CA ALA A 187 14.59 -2.93 2.94
C ALA A 187 15.29 -1.72 3.56
N SER A 188 16.44 -1.86 4.20
CA SER A 188 17.15 -0.78 4.90
C SER A 188 18.12 0.00 4.03
N THR A 189 18.43 -0.49 2.83
CA THR A 189 19.41 0.10 1.92
C THR A 189 18.76 0.82 0.74
N ARG A 190 19.60 1.35 -0.16
CA ARG A 190 19.22 1.98 -1.43
C ARG A 190 18.39 1.11 -2.35
N TYR A 191 18.34 -0.19 -2.16
CA TYR A 191 17.61 -1.12 -3.04
C TYR A 191 16.10 -0.99 -2.94
N LYS A 192 15.60 -0.38 -1.86
CA LYS A 192 14.16 -0.10 -1.69
C LYS A 192 13.30 -1.37 -1.79
N GLY A 193 13.80 -2.50 -1.26
CA GLY A 193 13.06 -3.77 -1.20
C GLY A 193 11.85 -3.71 -0.28
N THR A 194 11.10 -4.81 -0.27
CA THR A 194 10.00 -5.01 0.69
C THR A 194 10.55 -5.25 2.10
N ALA A 195 9.70 -5.15 3.12
CA ALA A 195 10.02 -5.65 4.45
C ALA A 195 9.97 -7.19 4.48
N ASP A 196 10.21 -7.79 5.67
CA ASP A 196 10.08 -9.23 5.87
C ASP A 196 8.59 -9.63 5.97
N TYR A 197 8.04 -10.10 4.86
CA TYR A 197 6.72 -10.71 4.77
C TYR A 197 6.78 -12.24 4.61
N GLY A 198 7.84 -12.86 5.13
CA GLY A 198 8.04 -14.31 5.09
C GLY A 198 8.65 -14.83 3.80
N THR A 199 9.43 -15.90 3.92
CA THR A 199 9.76 -16.76 2.79
C THR A 199 8.55 -17.59 2.39
N VAL A 200 7.78 -18.10 3.37
CA VAL A 200 6.44 -18.64 3.18
C VAL A 200 5.49 -17.83 4.04
N SER A 201 4.36 -17.46 3.48
CA SER A 201 3.29 -16.74 4.16
C SER A 201 1.96 -17.42 3.90
N LEU A 202 1.17 -17.56 4.94
CA LEU A 202 -0.22 -18.03 4.89
C LEU A 202 -1.08 -17.05 5.65
N GLY A 203 -2.30 -16.78 5.20
CA GLY A 203 -3.17 -15.84 5.87
C GLY A 203 -4.65 -16.09 5.63
N VAL A 204 -5.45 -15.68 6.61
CA VAL A 204 -6.91 -15.59 6.53
C VAL A 204 -7.30 -14.17 6.86
N TYR A 205 -8.10 -13.51 6.02
CA TYR A 205 -8.45 -12.10 6.15
C TYR A 205 -9.84 -11.83 5.56
N ASN A 206 -10.43 -10.68 5.88
CA ASN A 206 -11.80 -10.36 5.51
C ASN A 206 -12.02 -10.32 3.99
N GLY A 207 -11.21 -9.61 3.23
CA GLY A 207 -11.32 -9.54 1.77
C GLY A 207 -12.00 -8.27 1.24
N GLN A 208 -12.71 -7.52 2.08
CA GLN A 208 -13.37 -6.27 1.70
C GLN A 208 -12.41 -5.07 1.59
N GLY A 209 -11.19 -5.23 2.11
CA GLY A 209 -10.17 -4.19 2.15
C GLY A 209 -10.11 -3.42 3.45
N GLY A 210 -9.00 -2.77 3.71
CA GLY A 210 -8.76 -2.06 4.97
C GLY A 210 -9.79 -0.98 5.28
N ASN A 211 -10.17 -0.88 6.55
CA ASN A 211 -11.15 0.08 7.07
C ASN A 211 -12.58 -0.10 6.50
N ARG A 212 -12.91 -1.28 6.02
CA ARG A 212 -14.25 -1.65 5.56
C ARG A 212 -14.81 -2.75 6.45
N ALA A 213 -16.14 -2.72 6.65
CA ALA A 213 -16.82 -3.80 7.33
C ALA A 213 -16.83 -5.06 6.46
N GLU A 214 -16.74 -6.24 7.08
CA GLU A 214 -17.02 -7.49 6.42
C GLU A 214 -18.51 -7.57 6.05
N MET A 215 -18.80 -8.10 4.87
CA MET A 215 -20.15 -8.14 4.31
C MET A 215 -20.63 -9.56 3.99
N ASN A 216 -19.79 -10.58 4.19
CA ASN A 216 -20.12 -11.99 3.99
C ASN A 216 -19.38 -12.87 5.02
N ASP A 217 -19.73 -14.16 5.08
CA ASP A 217 -19.14 -15.11 6.05
C ASP A 217 -17.99 -15.94 5.43
N VAL A 218 -17.49 -15.58 4.23
CA VAL A 218 -16.47 -16.33 3.51
C VAL A 218 -15.14 -15.54 3.47
N PRO A 219 -14.23 -15.76 4.42
CA PRO A 219 -12.97 -15.05 4.45
C PRO A 219 -12.09 -15.41 3.25
N HIS A 220 -11.21 -14.49 2.90
CA HIS A 220 -10.15 -14.76 1.95
C HIS A 220 -9.02 -15.56 2.58
N VAL A 221 -8.45 -16.48 1.81
CA VAL A 221 -7.26 -17.24 2.19
C VAL A 221 -6.15 -16.95 1.20
N ILE A 222 -4.94 -16.70 1.68
CA ILE A 222 -3.75 -16.41 0.87
C ILE A 222 -2.59 -17.32 1.23
N ALA A 223 -1.84 -17.72 0.20
CA ALA A 223 -0.52 -18.33 0.32
C ALA A 223 0.47 -17.58 -0.57
N ARG A 224 1.70 -17.36 -0.06
CA ARG A 224 2.79 -16.73 -0.79
C ARG A 224 4.11 -17.42 -0.48
N VAL A 225 4.97 -17.50 -1.50
CA VAL A 225 6.38 -17.89 -1.38
C VAL A 225 7.24 -16.79 -1.99
N ALA A 226 8.27 -16.35 -1.27
CA ALA A 226 9.24 -15.37 -1.76
C ALA A 226 10.63 -15.66 -1.25
N TYR A 227 11.65 -15.44 -2.08
CA TYR A 227 13.02 -15.64 -1.65
C TYR A 227 13.97 -14.60 -2.24
N PRO A 228 14.76 -13.92 -1.40
CA PRO A 228 15.79 -12.96 -1.82
C PRO A 228 17.11 -13.71 -2.09
N PHE A 229 17.34 -14.09 -3.33
CA PHE A 229 18.58 -14.71 -3.78
C PHE A 229 19.73 -13.70 -3.79
N ARG A 230 20.94 -14.18 -3.53
CA ARG A 230 22.16 -13.43 -3.75
C ARG A 230 23.01 -14.15 -4.77
N LEU A 231 23.21 -13.53 -5.93
CA LEU A 231 23.97 -14.05 -7.06
C LEU A 231 25.26 -13.23 -7.19
N GLY A 232 26.33 -13.67 -6.56
CA GLY A 232 27.56 -12.90 -6.40
C GLY A 232 27.32 -11.63 -5.58
N SER A 233 27.53 -10.46 -6.19
CA SER A 233 27.24 -9.14 -5.57
C SER A 233 25.79 -8.70 -5.76
N LYS A 234 25.01 -9.35 -6.61
CA LYS A 234 23.67 -8.92 -7.01
C LYS A 234 22.59 -9.59 -6.18
N PHE A 235 21.50 -8.86 -5.94
CA PHE A 235 20.29 -9.38 -5.31
C PHE A 235 19.19 -9.56 -6.34
N VAL A 236 18.51 -10.71 -6.25
CA VAL A 236 17.33 -11.04 -7.05
C VAL A 236 16.24 -11.55 -6.09
N GLU A 237 15.03 -10.99 -6.14
CA GLU A 237 13.88 -11.52 -5.41
C GLU A 237 12.90 -12.14 -6.38
N ALA A 238 12.48 -13.38 -6.10
CA ALA A 238 11.39 -14.04 -6.79
C ALA A 238 10.24 -14.30 -5.81
N ASN A 239 9.01 -14.13 -6.28
CA ASN A 239 7.80 -14.30 -5.49
C ASN A 239 6.69 -14.90 -6.35
N ALA A 240 5.86 -15.74 -5.72
CA ALA A 240 4.59 -16.22 -6.24
C ALA A 240 3.56 -16.21 -5.11
N TYR A 241 2.30 -15.90 -5.45
CA TYR A 241 1.19 -15.91 -4.50
C TYR A 241 -0.11 -16.36 -5.14
N ALA A 242 -1.02 -16.87 -4.33
CA ALA A 242 -2.39 -17.14 -4.72
C ALA A 242 -3.32 -16.80 -3.56
N PHE A 243 -4.50 -16.27 -3.88
CA PHE A 243 -5.56 -16.11 -2.91
C PHE A 243 -6.93 -16.46 -3.51
N THR A 244 -7.87 -16.80 -2.65
CA THR A 244 -9.26 -17.06 -2.99
C THR A 244 -10.18 -16.64 -1.85
N GLY A 245 -11.38 -16.19 -2.17
CA GLY A 245 -12.43 -15.79 -1.25
C GLY A 245 -13.64 -15.26 -1.98
N THR A 246 -14.55 -14.64 -1.24
CA THR A 246 -15.76 -14.01 -1.77
C THR A 246 -15.73 -12.52 -1.51
N TYR A 247 -15.98 -11.71 -2.54
CA TYR A 247 -16.11 -10.27 -2.43
C TYR A 247 -17.56 -9.86 -2.60
N THR A 248 -18.11 -9.08 -1.65
CA THR A 248 -19.49 -8.65 -1.67
C THR A 248 -19.61 -7.21 -2.15
N ILE A 249 -20.53 -6.96 -3.12
CA ILE A 249 -20.95 -5.64 -3.55
C ILE A 249 -22.46 -5.56 -3.33
N ALA A 250 -22.89 -4.99 -2.22
CA ALA A 250 -24.31 -4.90 -1.90
C ALA A 250 -25.06 -4.06 -2.92
N THR A 251 -26.31 -4.41 -3.17
CA THR A 251 -27.20 -3.69 -4.10
C THR A 251 -27.30 -2.19 -3.77
N THR A 252 -27.21 -1.83 -2.48
CA THR A 252 -27.23 -0.43 -2.02
C THR A 252 -25.97 0.37 -2.38
N GLN A 253 -24.89 -0.31 -2.79
CA GLN A 253 -23.62 0.32 -3.20
C GLN A 253 -23.50 0.49 -4.70
N ARG A 254 -24.46 -0.02 -5.47
CA ARG A 254 -24.51 0.03 -6.93
C ARG A 254 -25.31 1.21 -7.42
N ALA A 255 -25.07 1.61 -8.66
CA ALA A 255 -25.93 2.56 -9.34
C ALA A 255 -27.33 1.97 -9.55
N THR A 256 -28.33 2.83 -9.58
CA THR A 256 -29.73 2.44 -9.75
C THR A 256 -29.93 1.66 -11.05
N GLY A 257 -30.51 0.47 -10.96
CA GLY A 257 -30.79 -0.39 -12.10
C GLY A 257 -29.67 -1.33 -12.52
N VAL A 258 -28.49 -1.30 -11.84
CA VAL A 258 -27.44 -2.28 -12.06
C VAL A 258 -27.79 -3.58 -11.34
N GLY A 259 -27.89 -4.67 -12.10
CA GLY A 259 -28.24 -6.01 -11.62
C GLY A 259 -27.00 -6.85 -11.25
N GLY A 260 -27.26 -8.12 -10.96
CA GLY A 260 -26.25 -9.12 -10.61
C GLY A 260 -26.40 -9.68 -9.19
N ALA A 261 -25.64 -10.70 -8.85
CA ALA A 261 -25.54 -11.23 -7.48
C ALA A 261 -24.84 -10.22 -6.57
N ASP A 262 -24.96 -10.39 -5.24
CA ASP A 262 -24.21 -9.55 -4.30
C ASP A 262 -22.81 -10.10 -4.05
N ASP A 263 -22.66 -11.42 -4.07
CA ASP A 263 -21.41 -12.14 -3.78
C ASP A 263 -20.73 -12.61 -5.07
N PHE A 264 -19.44 -12.38 -5.16
CA PHE A 264 -18.61 -12.66 -6.33
C PHE A 264 -17.37 -13.46 -5.93
N ASP A 265 -16.95 -14.36 -6.84
CA ASP A 265 -15.70 -15.10 -6.75
C ASP A 265 -14.51 -14.12 -6.87
N ASP A 266 -13.67 -14.03 -5.85
CA ASP A 266 -12.44 -13.21 -5.89
C ASP A 266 -11.21 -14.07 -5.66
N ARG A 267 -10.52 -14.37 -6.75
CA ARG A 267 -9.32 -15.22 -6.72
C ARG A 267 -8.25 -14.71 -7.65
N ARG A 268 -7.01 -14.82 -7.23
CA ARG A 268 -5.83 -14.41 -7.98
C ARG A 268 -4.69 -15.40 -7.84
N LEU A 269 -3.92 -15.50 -8.90
CA LEU A 269 -2.60 -16.09 -8.95
C LEU A 269 -1.64 -15.06 -9.53
N GLY A 270 -0.52 -14.81 -8.89
CA GLY A 270 0.46 -13.85 -9.38
C GLY A 270 1.89 -14.19 -8.98
N GLY A 271 2.82 -13.47 -9.57
CA GLY A 271 4.24 -13.61 -9.27
C GLY A 271 5.07 -12.45 -9.78
N SER A 272 6.25 -12.29 -9.19
CA SER A 272 7.20 -11.24 -9.53
C SER A 272 8.64 -11.73 -9.57
N LEU A 273 9.44 -11.03 -10.37
CA LEU A 273 10.88 -11.18 -10.42
C LEU A 273 11.52 -9.79 -10.38
N VAL A 274 12.42 -9.57 -9.42
CA VAL A 274 13.10 -8.30 -9.20
C VAL A 274 14.60 -8.51 -9.16
N LEU A 275 15.32 -7.96 -10.13
CA LEU A 275 16.74 -7.71 -10.07
C LEU A 275 16.95 -6.29 -9.54
N PHE A 276 17.46 -6.14 -8.34
CA PHE A 276 17.68 -4.83 -7.72
C PHE A 276 18.78 -4.04 -8.44
N PRO A 277 18.64 -2.68 -8.58
CA PRO A 277 19.59 -1.87 -9.36
C PRO A 277 21.00 -1.88 -8.76
N GLN A 278 22.00 -2.32 -9.62
CA GLN A 278 23.44 -2.41 -9.26
C GLN A 278 24.34 -2.41 -10.50
N PRO A 279 24.39 -1.40 -11.37
CA PRO A 279 23.48 -0.23 -11.48
C PRO A 279 22.17 -0.51 -12.22
N LEU A 280 22.11 -1.57 -13.06
CA LEU A 280 20.91 -1.97 -13.80
C LEU A 280 19.97 -2.75 -12.88
N GLY A 281 18.69 -2.37 -12.86
CA GLY A 281 17.58 -3.06 -12.23
C GLY A 281 16.52 -3.46 -13.24
N LEU A 282 15.88 -4.61 -12.98
CA LEU A 282 14.73 -5.09 -13.74
C LEU A 282 13.66 -5.54 -12.74
N GLN A 283 12.43 -5.19 -12.98
CA GLN A 283 11.29 -5.58 -12.14
C GLN A 283 10.12 -5.94 -13.04
N ALA A 284 9.53 -7.10 -12.81
CA ALA A 284 8.33 -7.52 -13.52
C ALA A 284 7.41 -8.24 -12.54
N GLU A 285 6.12 -8.00 -12.69
CA GLU A 285 5.07 -8.63 -11.90
C GLU A 285 3.83 -8.84 -12.77
N TRP A 286 3.20 -10.00 -12.61
CA TRP A 286 2.00 -10.37 -13.35
C TRP A 286 0.99 -11.03 -12.44
N THR A 287 -0.29 -10.77 -12.66
CA THR A 287 -1.42 -11.44 -11.98
C THR A 287 -2.50 -11.83 -12.96
N THR A 288 -3.19 -12.92 -12.65
CA THR A 288 -4.38 -13.39 -13.36
C THR A 288 -5.38 -13.96 -12.34
N GLY A 289 -6.67 -13.93 -12.68
CA GLY A 289 -7.70 -14.43 -11.78
C GLY A 289 -9.12 -14.18 -12.27
N ARG A 290 -10.04 -14.10 -11.32
CA ARG A 290 -11.44 -13.71 -11.51
C ARG A 290 -11.85 -12.76 -10.42
N GLY A 291 -12.85 -11.96 -10.71
CA GLY A 291 -13.47 -11.03 -9.77
C GLY A 291 -14.73 -10.41 -10.37
N PRO A 292 -15.46 -9.59 -9.58
CA PRO A 292 -16.60 -8.85 -10.08
C PRO A 292 -16.16 -7.84 -11.14
N GLU A 293 -16.95 -7.73 -12.19
CA GLU A 293 -16.76 -6.73 -13.26
C GLU A 293 -18.10 -6.34 -13.86
N TYR A 294 -18.29 -5.06 -14.11
CA TYR A 294 -19.46 -4.53 -14.79
C TYR A 294 -19.49 -4.95 -16.26
N ASP A 295 -20.64 -5.49 -16.69
CA ASP A 295 -20.94 -5.83 -18.06
C ASP A 295 -21.98 -4.84 -18.64
N ALA A 296 -21.51 -3.97 -19.52
CA ALA A 296 -22.36 -2.96 -20.16
C ALA A 296 -23.45 -3.56 -21.07
N SER A 297 -23.25 -4.79 -21.58
CA SER A 297 -24.22 -5.43 -22.47
C SER A 297 -25.49 -5.90 -21.76
N THR A 298 -25.35 -6.26 -20.48
CA THR A 298 -26.43 -6.76 -19.63
C THR A 298 -26.85 -5.79 -18.53
N ASN A 299 -26.06 -4.72 -18.33
CA ASN A 299 -26.18 -3.80 -17.20
C ASN A 299 -26.13 -4.54 -15.84
N THR A 300 -25.21 -5.48 -15.70
CA THR A 300 -25.04 -6.30 -14.49
C THR A 300 -23.58 -6.37 -14.06
N ILE A 301 -23.34 -6.67 -12.78
CA ILE A 301 -22.04 -7.09 -12.31
C ILE A 301 -21.99 -8.62 -12.36
N ALA A 302 -20.91 -9.17 -12.90
CA ALA A 302 -20.73 -10.60 -13.04
C ALA A 302 -19.26 -10.99 -12.79
N ASP A 303 -19.04 -12.27 -12.43
CA ASP A 303 -17.69 -12.83 -12.33
C ASP A 303 -17.02 -12.87 -13.70
N ARG A 304 -15.92 -12.16 -13.86
CA ARG A 304 -15.16 -12.07 -15.10
C ARG A 304 -13.68 -12.40 -14.86
N PRO A 305 -12.97 -12.93 -15.89
CA PRO A 305 -11.55 -13.12 -15.82
C PRO A 305 -10.83 -11.77 -15.85
N LEU A 306 -9.73 -11.66 -15.09
CA LEU A 306 -8.88 -10.50 -15.10
C LEU A 306 -7.42 -10.92 -15.25
N ARG A 307 -6.60 -10.01 -15.78
CA ARG A 307 -5.17 -10.21 -15.95
C ARG A 307 -4.44 -8.90 -16.14
N GLY A 308 -3.19 -8.85 -15.72
CA GLY A 308 -2.36 -7.70 -15.97
C GLY A 308 -1.08 -7.73 -15.14
N GLY A 309 -0.27 -6.72 -15.37
CA GLY A 309 1.01 -6.57 -14.70
C GLY A 309 1.84 -5.45 -15.29
N TYR A 310 3.10 -5.44 -14.96
CA TYR A 310 4.04 -4.47 -15.48
C TYR A 310 5.44 -5.06 -15.65
N ALA A 311 6.23 -4.38 -16.45
CA ALA A 311 7.68 -4.54 -16.53
C ALA A 311 8.34 -3.17 -16.41
N MET A 312 9.41 -3.08 -15.62
CA MET A 312 10.16 -1.87 -15.37
C MET A 312 11.65 -2.14 -15.47
N MET A 313 12.35 -1.28 -16.18
CA MET A 313 13.80 -1.20 -16.18
C MET A 313 14.23 0.05 -15.41
N SER A 314 15.31 -0.04 -14.67
CA SER A 314 15.87 1.09 -13.94
C SER A 314 17.39 1.10 -14.01
N TYR A 315 17.97 2.29 -13.92
CA TYR A 315 19.41 2.46 -13.86
C TYR A 315 19.78 3.46 -12.78
N GLU A 316 20.72 3.04 -11.92
CA GLU A 316 21.16 3.81 -10.77
C GLU A 316 22.51 4.46 -11.03
N TRP A 317 22.62 5.78 -10.83
CA TRP A 317 23.86 6.52 -10.76
C TRP A 317 24.16 6.91 -9.31
N LEU A 318 25.38 6.65 -8.91
CA LEU A 318 25.96 7.09 -7.65
C LEU A 318 27.06 8.11 -7.96
N GLY A 319 26.71 9.38 -7.95
CA GLY A 319 27.67 10.46 -8.20
C GLY A 319 28.41 10.90 -6.93
N ARG A 320 29.65 11.37 -7.08
CA ARG A 320 30.43 11.93 -5.95
C ARG A 320 29.75 13.17 -5.34
N HIS A 321 29.04 13.96 -6.15
CA HIS A 321 28.40 15.21 -5.76
C HIS A 321 26.88 15.22 -5.94
N THR A 322 26.34 14.33 -6.74
CA THR A 322 24.90 14.31 -7.10
C THR A 322 24.09 13.28 -6.32
N ARG A 323 24.68 12.70 -5.29
CA ARG A 323 24.05 11.61 -4.53
C ARG A 323 23.46 10.53 -5.45
N ARG A 324 22.28 10.01 -5.18
CA ARG A 324 21.68 8.92 -5.92
C ARG A 324 20.65 9.45 -6.91
N ILE A 325 20.75 9.04 -8.18
CA ILE A 325 19.74 9.24 -9.21
C ILE A 325 19.33 7.88 -9.75
N VAL A 326 18.05 7.64 -9.91
CA VAL A 326 17.49 6.46 -10.55
C VAL A 326 16.59 6.89 -11.70
N ALA A 327 17.00 6.62 -12.92
CA ALA A 327 16.09 6.69 -14.06
C ALA A 327 15.35 5.35 -14.19
N TYR A 328 14.09 5.40 -14.59
CA TYR A 328 13.30 4.20 -14.84
C TYR A 328 12.38 4.38 -16.05
N ALA A 329 11.96 3.27 -16.62
CA ALA A 329 10.87 3.20 -17.58
C ALA A 329 10.01 1.98 -17.27
N ARG A 330 8.71 2.21 -17.08
CA ARG A 330 7.72 1.18 -16.80
C ARG A 330 6.70 1.09 -17.92
N ALA A 331 6.33 -0.14 -18.30
CA ALA A 331 5.17 -0.43 -19.11
C ALA A 331 4.20 -1.25 -18.30
N GLN A 332 2.90 -0.92 -18.31
CA GLN A 332 1.87 -1.68 -17.63
C GLN A 332 0.69 -2.01 -18.56
N TYR A 333 0.04 -3.11 -18.24
CA TYR A 333 -1.19 -3.58 -18.84
C TYR A 333 -2.13 -4.09 -17.76
N PHE A 334 -3.43 -3.77 -17.88
CA PHE A 334 -4.47 -4.36 -17.04
C PHE A 334 -5.75 -4.55 -17.85
N HIS A 335 -6.42 -5.68 -17.65
CA HIS A 335 -7.77 -5.96 -18.12
C HIS A 335 -8.54 -6.63 -16.99
N GLY A 336 -9.61 -6.01 -16.54
CA GLY A 336 -10.43 -6.44 -15.42
C GLY A 336 -11.09 -5.26 -14.73
N ALA A 337 -11.52 -5.46 -13.50
CA ALA A 337 -12.16 -4.40 -12.72
C ALA A 337 -11.40 -4.08 -11.42
N PHE A 338 -11.59 -2.85 -10.97
CA PHE A 338 -11.35 -2.48 -9.58
C PHE A 338 -12.62 -2.79 -8.79
N LYS A 339 -12.60 -3.90 -8.04
CA LYS A 339 -13.77 -4.39 -7.29
C LYS A 339 -14.33 -3.37 -6.27
N THR A 340 -13.53 -2.38 -5.87
CA THR A 340 -13.92 -1.31 -4.94
C THR A 340 -14.47 -0.06 -5.61
N ASP A 341 -14.39 0.04 -6.95
CA ASP A 341 -14.99 1.12 -7.71
C ASP A 341 -16.52 0.95 -7.80
N PRO A 342 -17.28 2.02 -8.02
CA PRO A 342 -18.71 1.91 -8.28
C PRO A 342 -18.98 0.89 -9.40
N ASP A 343 -19.93 -0.02 -9.14
CA ASP A 343 -20.36 -1.09 -10.05
C ASP A 343 -19.23 -2.06 -10.47
N ALA A 344 -18.12 -2.15 -9.74
CA ALA A 344 -16.94 -2.88 -10.15
C ALA A 344 -16.54 -2.53 -11.59
N ARG A 345 -16.28 -1.26 -11.85
CA ARG A 345 -16.00 -0.66 -13.15
C ARG A 345 -15.00 -1.48 -13.97
N SER A 346 -15.41 -1.90 -15.17
CA SER A 346 -14.55 -2.59 -16.13
C SER A 346 -13.45 -1.67 -16.64
N SER A 347 -12.22 -2.17 -16.72
CA SER A 347 -11.05 -1.38 -17.08
C SER A 347 -10.16 -2.13 -18.06
N VAL A 348 -9.67 -1.40 -19.08
CA VAL A 348 -8.55 -1.83 -19.92
C VAL A 348 -7.52 -0.71 -19.92
N VAL A 349 -6.31 -1.01 -19.48
CA VAL A 349 -5.25 -0.01 -19.27
C VAL A 349 -3.99 -0.42 -20.02
N HIS A 350 -3.45 0.52 -20.80
CA HIS A 350 -2.11 0.49 -21.37
C HIS A 350 -1.41 1.79 -20.99
N GLU A 351 -0.27 1.69 -20.33
CA GLU A 351 0.46 2.88 -19.89
C GLU A 351 1.98 2.68 -19.98
N TYR A 352 2.68 3.73 -20.40
CA TYR A 352 4.12 3.82 -20.40
C TYR A 352 4.55 5.02 -19.57
N GLU A 353 5.44 4.79 -18.59
CA GLU A 353 5.89 5.81 -17.67
C GLU A 353 7.42 5.82 -17.55
N PRO A 354 8.15 6.63 -18.36
CA PRO A 354 9.50 7.03 -18.03
C PRO A 354 9.52 8.03 -16.88
N GLY A 355 10.53 7.92 -16.02
CA GLY A 355 10.70 8.83 -14.90
C GLY A 355 12.12 8.85 -14.33
N VAL A 356 12.35 9.79 -13.45
CA VAL A 356 13.61 9.96 -12.75
C VAL A 356 13.35 10.29 -11.28
N GLU A 357 14.04 9.61 -10.40
CA GLU A 357 14.08 9.86 -8.97
C GLU A 357 15.46 10.40 -8.60
N TRP A 358 15.52 11.48 -7.86
CA TRP A 358 16.74 12.10 -7.38
C TRP A 358 16.71 12.27 -5.87
N ASN A 359 17.60 11.57 -5.19
CA ASN A 359 17.84 11.76 -3.78
C ASN A 359 18.74 12.98 -3.58
N VAL A 360 18.15 14.15 -3.31
CA VAL A 360 18.82 15.45 -3.24
C VAL A 360 19.69 15.55 -2.01
N VAL A 361 19.11 15.24 -0.84
CA VAL A 361 19.78 15.14 0.45
C VAL A 361 19.13 14.01 1.25
N ASP A 362 19.74 13.58 2.35
CA ASP A 362 19.14 12.58 3.21
C ASP A 362 17.79 13.07 3.73
N GLY A 363 16.77 12.24 3.61
CA GLY A 363 15.40 12.59 3.97
C GLY A 363 14.65 13.46 2.94
N PHE A 364 15.27 13.86 1.80
CA PHE A 364 14.57 14.62 0.76
C PHE A 364 14.84 14.06 -0.64
N GLU A 365 13.76 13.73 -1.35
CA GLU A 365 13.76 13.10 -2.66
C GLU A 365 12.81 13.82 -3.60
N LEU A 366 13.23 14.02 -4.84
CA LEU A 366 12.41 14.54 -5.93
C LEU A 366 12.19 13.45 -6.96
N THR A 367 10.98 13.34 -7.48
CA THR A 367 10.64 12.43 -8.57
C THR A 367 9.88 13.18 -9.65
N ALA A 368 10.27 12.96 -10.91
CA ALA A 368 9.56 13.43 -12.08
C ALA A 368 9.20 12.22 -12.95
N ALA A 369 7.94 12.12 -13.36
CA ALA A 369 7.44 11.07 -14.23
C ALA A 369 6.60 11.67 -15.36
N TYR A 370 6.72 11.08 -16.54
CA TYR A 370 5.91 11.41 -17.71
C TYR A 370 5.15 10.15 -18.11
N ALA A 371 3.83 10.20 -18.09
CA ALA A 371 3.00 9.05 -18.43
C ALA A 371 2.29 9.27 -19.77
N ILE A 372 2.27 8.21 -20.57
CA ILE A 372 1.48 8.07 -21.80
C ILE A 372 0.44 6.98 -21.51
N SER A 373 -0.82 7.37 -21.41
CA SER A 373 -1.90 6.52 -20.91
C SER A 373 -3.00 6.37 -21.96
N ASP A 374 -3.50 5.13 -22.09
CA ASP A 374 -4.64 4.76 -22.91
C ASP A 374 -5.52 3.82 -22.08
N ARG A 375 -6.73 4.29 -21.69
CA ARG A 375 -7.58 3.64 -20.69
C ARG A 375 -9.02 3.61 -21.13
N PHE A 376 -9.64 2.48 -21.00
CA PHE A 376 -11.10 2.34 -21.04
C PHE A 376 -11.59 2.11 -19.62
N TYR A 377 -12.58 2.91 -19.20
CA TYR A 377 -13.32 2.73 -17.95
C TYR A 377 -14.79 2.69 -18.24
N ARG A 378 -15.43 1.55 -17.98
CA ARG A 378 -16.85 1.34 -18.29
C ARG A 378 -17.60 1.04 -17.01
N ASP A 379 -18.58 1.87 -16.74
CA ASP A 379 -19.57 1.71 -15.68
C ASP A 379 -20.97 2.05 -16.22
N SER A 380 -21.99 1.94 -15.38
CA SER A 380 -23.38 2.22 -15.76
C SER A 380 -23.62 3.67 -16.21
N ALA A 381 -22.84 4.62 -15.65
CA ALA A 381 -22.94 6.04 -16.00
C ALA A 381 -22.15 6.39 -17.28
N SER A 382 -21.14 5.60 -17.63
CA SER A 382 -20.20 5.88 -18.72
C SER A 382 -19.80 4.59 -19.45
N PRO A 383 -20.70 3.99 -20.25
CA PRO A 383 -20.48 2.67 -20.87
C PRO A 383 -19.38 2.66 -21.96
N ASP A 384 -19.04 3.82 -22.53
CA ASP A 384 -18.09 3.99 -23.64
C ASP A 384 -16.95 4.97 -23.31
N ASN A 385 -16.52 5.03 -22.05
CA ASN A 385 -15.55 6.00 -21.61
C ASN A 385 -14.12 5.58 -22.00
N HIS A 386 -13.61 6.12 -23.09
CA HIS A 386 -12.23 5.97 -23.56
C HIS A 386 -11.42 7.22 -23.21
N GLN A 387 -10.35 7.03 -22.48
CA GLN A 387 -9.49 8.10 -22.00
C GLN A 387 -8.06 7.88 -22.50
N LYS A 388 -7.55 8.83 -23.27
CA LYS A 388 -6.20 8.78 -23.83
C LYS A 388 -5.52 10.12 -23.65
N GLY A 389 -4.26 10.11 -23.17
CA GLY A 389 -3.55 11.36 -22.97
C GLY A 389 -2.17 11.18 -22.35
N ARG A 390 -1.52 12.30 -22.14
CA ARG A 390 -0.18 12.40 -21.55
C ARG A 390 -0.21 13.34 -20.36
N PHE A 391 0.53 13.01 -19.33
CA PHE A 391 0.61 13.85 -18.16
C PHE A 391 1.98 13.86 -17.51
N LEU A 392 2.36 15.02 -17.00
CA LEU A 392 3.55 15.24 -16.19
C LEU A 392 3.18 15.14 -14.71
N ARG A 393 4.01 14.44 -13.95
CA ARG A 393 3.83 14.24 -12.52
C ARG A 393 5.15 14.55 -11.81
N LEU A 394 5.08 15.42 -10.82
CA LEU A 394 6.21 15.80 -9.99
C LEU A 394 5.91 15.50 -8.54
N GLN A 395 6.88 14.99 -7.81
CA GLN A 395 6.72 14.70 -6.38
C GLN A 395 7.96 15.14 -5.60
N ALA A 396 7.72 15.81 -4.49
CA ALA A 396 8.70 16.02 -3.43
C ALA A 396 8.34 15.12 -2.24
N GLN A 397 9.30 14.35 -1.76
CA GLN A 397 9.14 13.47 -0.59
C GLN A 397 10.11 13.88 0.51
N PHE A 398 9.57 14.00 1.71
CA PHE A 398 10.31 14.26 2.96
C PHE A 398 10.17 13.03 3.85
N SER A 399 11.29 12.55 4.42
CA SER A 399 11.32 11.35 5.29
C SER A 399 12.21 11.58 6.49
N PHE A 400 11.85 11.02 7.65
CA PHE A 400 12.62 11.06 8.88
C PHE A 400 12.55 9.74 9.66
#